data_29913ac3c0c931f7a8b44a56cf69e2bb
#
_entry.id   29913ac3c0c931f7a8b44a56cf69e2bb
#
_cell.length_a   1.000
_cell.length_b   1.000
_cell.length_c   1.000
_cell.angle_alpha   90.00
_cell.angle_beta   90.00
_cell.angle_gamma   90.00
#
_symmetry.space_group_name_H-M   'P 1'
#
loop_
_entity.id
_entity.type
_entity.pdbx_description
1 polymer ?
#
loop_
_entity_poly.entity_id
_entity_poly.type
_entity_poly.pdbx_seq_one_letter_code
_entity_poly.pdbx_strand_id
1 'polypeptide(L)'
;IRGTNIEAVASDPSNPVDGQVWYNTTSNTVKANYINPGTWSTGGALNTGRESVTGIGTQAAAIVAGGVIDGAAVTELYNGTNWTEVNDLNTARVRLSSGGTPTSALVFAGRIPAPSTTADTEAWNGTNWTEVNNLNTARENGGGAGASSTNGLFFGGDPVVAITELYNGTNWAEVNNMNNARGTFNGCGTNTAALAVAGKNVPSSGDKTELWNGTNWTEVNNLSGAARYGSGVAGITTSALIFGGIGGASNLTE
;
A
#
# COMPACT_ATOMS: atom_id res chain seq x y z
N ILE A 1 29.55 -32.02 15.31
CA ILE A 1 29.21 -31.21 14.14
C ILE A 1 30.10 -31.69 13.02
N ARG A 2 29.59 -32.44 12.05
CA ARG A 2 30.32 -32.68 10.81
C ARG A 2 30.21 -31.41 9.99
N GLY A 3 31.39 -30.79 9.73
CA GLY A 3 31.46 -29.55 9.01
C GLY A 3 30.92 -29.71 7.58
N THR A 4 29.82 -29.02 7.29
CA THR A 4 29.48 -28.69 5.91
C THR A 4 30.51 -27.62 5.48
N ASN A 5 31.11 -27.78 4.32
CA ASN A 5 32.04 -26.82 3.79
C ASN A 5 31.32 -25.47 3.63
N ILE A 6 31.88 -24.41 4.19
CA ILE A 6 31.42 -23.05 3.91
C ILE A 6 31.76 -22.74 2.46
N GLU A 7 30.77 -22.39 1.66
CA GLU A 7 30.96 -22.01 0.27
C GLU A 7 31.86 -20.78 0.17
N ALA A 8 32.89 -20.82 -0.66
CA ALA A 8 33.76 -19.69 -0.91
C ALA A 8 33.37 -19.02 -2.24
N VAL A 9 32.99 -17.75 -2.19
CA VAL A 9 32.51 -16.98 -3.34
C VAL A 9 33.29 -15.68 -3.49
N ALA A 10 33.47 -15.18 -4.71
CA ALA A 10 34.14 -13.91 -4.97
C ALA A 10 33.28 -12.68 -4.66
N SER A 11 31.96 -12.84 -4.67
CA SER A 11 31.00 -11.78 -4.32
C SER A 11 29.90 -12.37 -3.43
N ASP A 12 29.23 -11.52 -2.67
CA ASP A 12 28.09 -11.96 -1.86
C ASP A 12 26.97 -12.52 -2.75
N PRO A 13 26.28 -13.60 -2.35
CA PRO A 13 25.10 -14.09 -3.07
C PRO A 13 24.08 -12.96 -3.25
N SER A 14 23.49 -12.87 -4.45
CA SER A 14 22.50 -11.85 -4.77
C SER A 14 21.15 -12.04 -4.04
N ASN A 15 20.90 -13.27 -3.59
CA ASN A 15 19.68 -13.62 -2.83
C ASN A 15 20.01 -14.69 -1.77
N PRO A 16 20.74 -14.32 -0.69
CA PRO A 16 21.10 -15.28 0.34
C PRO A 16 19.87 -15.71 1.14
N VAL A 17 19.75 -17.00 1.45
CA VAL A 17 18.70 -17.52 2.33
C VAL A 17 19.04 -17.33 3.80
N ASP A 18 18.03 -17.29 4.67
CA ASP A 18 18.22 -17.16 6.11
C ASP A 18 19.09 -18.30 6.68
N GLY A 19 20.05 -17.94 7.52
CA GLY A 19 21.04 -18.85 8.08
C GLY A 19 22.13 -19.29 7.11
N GLN A 20 22.13 -18.84 5.86
CA GLN A 20 23.21 -19.12 4.91
C GLN A 20 24.52 -18.48 5.38
N VAL A 21 25.60 -19.25 5.36
CA VAL A 21 26.95 -18.80 5.71
C VAL A 21 27.86 -19.02 4.52
N TRP A 22 28.67 -18.01 4.17
CA TRP A 22 29.64 -18.10 3.10
C TRP A 22 30.97 -17.37 3.45
N TYR A 23 32.03 -17.72 2.78
CA TYR A 23 33.30 -16.99 2.84
C TYR A 23 33.45 -16.14 1.57
N ASN A 24 33.51 -14.83 1.75
CA ASN A 24 33.76 -13.91 0.63
C ASN A 24 35.24 -13.75 0.43
N THR A 25 35.77 -14.28 -0.69
CA THR A 25 37.20 -14.29 -1.00
C THR A 25 37.73 -12.92 -1.36
N THR A 26 36.92 -11.98 -1.79
CA THR A 26 37.32 -10.61 -2.09
C THR A 26 37.55 -9.80 -0.81
N SER A 27 36.65 -9.91 0.14
CA SER A 27 36.78 -9.21 1.43
C SER A 27 37.51 -10.01 2.49
N ASN A 28 37.84 -11.28 2.24
CA ASN A 28 38.47 -12.23 3.16
C ASN A 28 37.69 -12.38 4.48
N THR A 29 36.36 -12.40 4.41
CA THR A 29 35.49 -12.49 5.58
C THR A 29 34.48 -13.62 5.46
N VAL A 30 34.20 -14.27 6.59
CA VAL A 30 33.03 -15.14 6.73
C VAL A 30 31.82 -14.23 6.95
N LYS A 31 30.78 -14.45 6.16
CA LYS A 31 29.51 -13.73 6.24
C LYS A 31 28.37 -14.69 6.47
N ALA A 32 27.34 -14.22 7.11
CA ALA A 32 26.10 -14.95 7.32
C ALA A 32 24.92 -14.05 6.99
N ASN A 33 23.90 -14.60 6.34
CA ASN A 33 22.61 -13.95 6.22
C ASN A 33 21.79 -14.29 7.46
N TYR A 34 21.38 -13.26 8.16
CA TYR A 34 20.48 -13.35 9.30
C TYR A 34 19.30 -12.42 9.06
N ILE A 35 18.14 -13.01 8.82
CA ILE A 35 16.90 -12.22 8.81
C ILE A 35 16.56 -11.90 10.26
N ASN A 36 16.83 -10.67 10.67
CA ASN A 36 16.34 -10.19 11.95
C ASN A 36 14.82 -10.11 11.85
N PRO A 37 14.05 -10.96 12.55
CA PRO A 37 12.59 -10.82 12.53
C PRO A 37 12.25 -9.43 13.04
N GLY A 38 11.63 -8.63 12.18
CA GLY A 38 11.20 -7.29 12.55
C GLY A 38 10.33 -7.32 13.79
N THR A 39 10.61 -6.43 14.75
CA THR A 39 9.78 -6.25 15.94
C THR A 39 8.97 -4.97 15.80
N TRP A 40 7.70 -5.04 16.17
CA TRP A 40 6.88 -3.84 16.27
C TRP A 40 7.30 -3.05 17.51
N SER A 41 7.53 -1.76 17.34
CA SER A 41 7.79 -0.82 18.43
C SER A 41 6.82 0.36 18.33
N THR A 42 6.55 0.99 19.47
CA THR A 42 5.72 2.19 19.54
C THR A 42 6.47 3.36 18.90
N GLY A 43 5.86 3.99 17.91
CA GLY A 43 6.33 5.24 17.28
C GLY A 43 5.61 6.46 17.86
N GLY A 44 5.88 7.64 17.28
CA GLY A 44 5.14 8.86 17.60
C GLY A 44 3.66 8.72 17.23
N ALA A 45 2.77 9.22 18.09
CA ALA A 45 1.34 9.24 17.81
C ALA A 45 0.97 10.36 16.82
N LEU A 46 -0.10 10.16 16.04
CA LEU A 46 -0.73 11.22 15.27
C LEU A 46 -1.18 12.36 16.23
N ASN A 47 -1.11 13.60 15.77
CA ASN A 47 -1.62 14.74 16.55
C ASN A 47 -3.14 14.67 16.70
N THR A 48 -3.83 14.20 15.66
CA THR A 48 -5.27 13.98 15.68
C THR A 48 -5.58 12.51 15.45
N GLY A 49 -6.10 11.84 16.49
CA GLY A 49 -6.50 10.42 16.42
C GLY A 49 -7.69 10.24 15.47
N ARG A 50 -7.55 9.41 14.44
CA ARG A 50 -8.57 9.20 13.41
C ARG A 50 -8.45 7.83 12.75
N GLU A 51 -9.54 7.40 12.15
CA GLU A 51 -9.62 6.12 11.42
C GLU A 51 -10.04 6.32 9.95
N SER A 52 -10.00 5.26 9.15
CA SER A 52 -10.38 5.29 7.73
C SER A 52 -9.55 6.30 6.89
N VAL A 53 -8.30 6.49 7.30
CA VAL A 53 -7.29 7.31 6.65
C VAL A 53 -6.63 6.57 5.48
N THR A 54 -5.92 7.31 4.63
CA THR A 54 -4.91 6.72 3.75
C THR A 54 -3.51 7.15 4.16
N GLY A 55 -2.52 6.29 3.92
CA GLY A 55 -1.13 6.57 4.25
C GLY A 55 -0.17 6.13 3.15
N ILE A 56 0.89 6.90 2.97
CA ILE A 56 1.96 6.65 1.98
C ILE A 56 3.30 6.92 2.64
N GLY A 57 4.29 6.11 2.33
CA GLY A 57 5.65 6.38 2.76
C GLY A 57 6.40 5.16 3.27
N THR A 58 7.36 5.44 4.11
CA THR A 58 8.25 4.47 4.75
C THR A 58 8.27 4.69 6.26
N GLN A 59 8.93 3.81 6.98
CA GLN A 59 9.17 3.96 8.42
C GLN A 59 9.88 5.29 8.79
N ALA A 60 10.68 5.83 7.89
CA ALA A 60 11.45 7.05 8.13
C ALA A 60 10.74 8.33 7.69
N ALA A 61 9.77 8.24 6.78
CA ALA A 61 9.02 9.37 6.26
C ALA A 61 7.67 8.90 5.70
N ALA A 62 6.58 9.48 6.17
CA ALA A 62 5.24 9.13 5.72
C ALA A 62 4.31 10.34 5.68
N ILE A 63 3.24 10.24 4.93
CA ILE A 63 2.11 11.16 4.91
C ILE A 63 0.83 10.39 5.19
N VAL A 64 -0.04 10.94 6.02
CA VAL A 64 -1.39 10.45 6.30
C VAL A 64 -2.38 11.55 6.01
N ALA A 65 -3.42 11.25 5.25
CA ALA A 65 -4.43 12.22 4.85
C ALA A 65 -5.86 11.69 5.02
N GLY A 66 -6.79 12.60 5.32
CA GLY A 66 -8.21 12.32 5.50
C GLY A 66 -8.54 11.55 6.78
N GLY A 67 -9.71 10.91 6.80
CA GLY A 67 -10.18 10.07 7.90
C GLY A 67 -11.37 10.63 8.68
N VAL A 68 -11.98 9.80 9.55
CA VAL A 68 -13.14 10.15 10.37
C VAL A 68 -12.69 10.77 11.69
N ILE A 69 -13.44 11.67 12.19
CA ILE A 69 -13.49 12.56 13.35
C ILE A 69 -13.19 13.99 12.89
N ASP A 70 -13.65 15.00 13.61
CA ASP A 70 -13.57 16.44 13.30
C ASP A 70 -12.32 16.84 12.53
N GLY A 71 -12.31 16.67 11.22
CA GLY A 71 -11.13 16.92 10.41
C GLY A 71 -10.83 15.91 9.33
N ALA A 72 -11.84 15.37 8.66
CA ALA A 72 -11.68 14.45 7.53
C ALA A 72 -10.76 14.98 6.39
N ALA A 73 -10.31 16.23 6.46
CA ALA A 73 -9.35 16.83 5.55
C ALA A 73 -7.90 16.83 6.07
N VAL A 74 -7.69 16.60 7.37
CA VAL A 74 -6.38 16.75 8.04
C VAL A 74 -5.29 15.91 7.37
N THR A 75 -4.14 16.54 7.17
CA THR A 75 -2.93 15.91 6.65
C THR A 75 -1.79 16.05 7.65
N GLU A 76 -1.10 14.96 7.94
CA GLU A 76 0.09 14.95 8.78
C GLU A 76 1.27 14.28 8.09
N LEU A 77 2.46 14.84 8.28
CA LEU A 77 3.73 14.29 7.82
C LEU A 77 4.52 13.68 8.98
N TYR A 78 5.08 12.50 8.77
CA TYR A 78 5.98 11.81 9.70
C TYR A 78 7.43 11.97 9.25
N ASN A 79 8.31 12.33 10.17
CA ASN A 79 9.74 12.54 9.92
C ASN A 79 10.64 11.43 10.47
N GLY A 80 10.09 10.26 10.77
CA GLY A 80 10.79 9.15 11.42
C GLY A 80 10.71 9.16 12.95
N THR A 81 10.20 10.24 13.55
CA THR A 81 10.07 10.39 15.01
C THR A 81 8.71 10.95 15.41
N ASN A 82 8.30 12.04 14.80
CA ASN A 82 7.07 12.77 15.14
C ASN A 82 6.22 13.04 13.92
N TRP A 83 4.91 13.18 14.15
CA TRP A 83 3.94 13.67 13.18
C TRP A 83 3.79 15.18 13.31
N THR A 84 3.64 15.85 12.19
CA THR A 84 3.41 17.30 12.11
C THR A 84 2.25 17.56 11.16
N GLU A 85 1.25 18.31 11.61
CA GLU A 85 0.13 18.76 10.78
C GLU A 85 0.63 19.75 9.72
N VAL A 86 0.14 19.58 8.51
CA VAL A 86 0.48 20.40 7.34
C VAL A 86 -0.82 20.83 6.64
N ASN A 87 -0.72 21.37 5.42
CA ASN A 87 -1.91 21.83 4.71
C ASN A 87 -2.86 20.69 4.37
N ASP A 88 -4.12 20.88 4.67
CA ASP A 88 -5.19 19.91 4.55
C ASP A 88 -5.60 19.64 3.10
N LEU A 89 -6.30 18.53 2.89
CA LEU A 89 -7.04 18.27 1.65
C LEU A 89 -8.06 19.39 1.39
N ASN A 90 -8.27 19.71 0.11
CA ASN A 90 -9.33 20.65 -0.28
C ASN A 90 -10.73 20.09 0.01
N THR A 91 -10.89 18.77 -0.12
CA THR A 91 -12.16 18.09 0.15
C THR A 91 -11.99 17.04 1.24
N ALA A 92 -12.70 17.22 2.35
CA ALA A 92 -12.74 16.27 3.46
C ALA A 92 -13.27 14.91 3.01
N ARG A 93 -12.49 13.83 3.23
CA ARG A 93 -12.82 12.49 2.74
C ARG A 93 -12.36 11.39 3.69
N VAL A 94 -13.10 10.27 3.62
CA VAL A 94 -12.79 9.03 4.33
C VAL A 94 -12.72 7.87 3.35
N ARG A 95 -12.06 6.77 3.72
CA ARG A 95 -11.96 5.55 2.91
C ARG A 95 -11.40 5.79 1.52
N LEU A 96 -10.54 6.78 1.42
CA LEU A 96 -9.83 7.16 0.21
C LEU A 96 -8.64 6.23 -0.02
N SER A 97 -8.15 6.21 -1.24
CA SER A 97 -6.95 5.49 -1.63
C SER A 97 -5.85 6.44 -2.06
N SER A 98 -4.64 5.95 -2.12
CA SER A 98 -3.48 6.78 -2.39
C SER A 98 -2.36 6.06 -3.15
N GLY A 99 -1.43 6.85 -3.69
CA GLY A 99 -0.17 6.41 -4.27
C GLY A 99 0.86 7.52 -4.25
N GLY A 100 2.15 7.19 -4.35
CA GLY A 100 3.23 8.17 -4.41
C GLY A 100 4.23 8.11 -3.27
N THR A 101 4.74 9.27 -2.91
CA THR A 101 5.75 9.47 -1.84
C THR A 101 5.29 10.60 -0.90
N PRO A 102 5.90 10.76 0.29
CA PRO A 102 5.56 11.85 1.20
C PRO A 102 5.76 13.26 0.64
N THR A 103 6.53 13.41 -0.43
CA THR A 103 6.77 14.70 -1.09
C THR A 103 6.05 14.85 -2.43
N SER A 104 5.46 13.78 -2.96
CA SER A 104 4.74 13.76 -4.24
C SER A 104 3.69 12.66 -4.22
N ALA A 105 2.53 12.95 -3.66
CA ALA A 105 1.46 12.01 -3.42
C ALA A 105 0.21 12.31 -4.24
N LEU A 106 -0.58 11.28 -4.45
CA LEU A 106 -1.92 11.37 -5.03
C LEU A 106 -2.90 10.71 -4.07
N VAL A 107 -4.01 11.37 -3.77
CA VAL A 107 -5.16 10.79 -3.09
C VAL A 107 -6.37 10.86 -4.00
N PHE A 108 -7.15 9.81 -4.00
CA PHE A 108 -8.28 9.68 -4.92
C PHE A 108 -9.39 8.83 -4.34
N ALA A 109 -10.58 8.96 -4.90
CA ALA A 109 -11.76 8.23 -4.47
C ALA A 109 -12.18 8.56 -3.02
N GLY A 110 -12.93 7.66 -2.41
CA GLY A 110 -13.38 7.77 -1.04
C GLY A 110 -14.82 8.25 -0.91
N ARG A 111 -15.16 8.72 0.28
CA ARG A 111 -16.49 9.20 0.61
C ARG A 111 -16.39 10.57 1.31
N ILE A 112 -17.17 11.52 0.84
CA ILE A 112 -17.39 12.80 1.53
C ILE A 112 -18.39 12.60 2.68
N PRO A 113 -18.39 13.44 3.72
CA PRO A 113 -19.37 13.35 4.80
C PRO A 113 -20.81 13.38 4.27
N ALA A 114 -21.58 12.30 4.55
CA ALA A 114 -22.98 12.01 4.23
C ALA A 114 -23.41 11.97 2.74
N PRO A 115 -23.97 10.91 2.28
CA PRO A 115 -23.51 9.53 2.09
C PRO A 115 -23.06 9.25 0.66
N SER A 116 -22.18 10.06 0.05
CA SER A 116 -21.82 9.95 -1.36
C SER A 116 -20.36 9.54 -1.54
N THR A 117 -20.13 8.47 -2.27
CA THR A 117 -18.81 8.18 -2.84
C THR A 117 -18.40 9.30 -3.79
N THR A 118 -17.11 9.61 -3.84
CA THR A 118 -16.58 10.65 -4.72
C THR A 118 -15.54 10.06 -5.69
N ALA A 119 -15.39 10.74 -6.82
CA ALA A 119 -14.33 10.48 -7.79
C ALA A 119 -13.14 11.45 -7.62
N ASP A 120 -13.19 12.36 -6.67
CA ASP A 120 -12.23 13.43 -6.54
C ASP A 120 -10.80 12.91 -6.38
N THR A 121 -9.89 13.63 -7.01
CA THR A 121 -8.45 13.37 -6.98
C THR A 121 -7.71 14.64 -6.61
N GLU A 122 -6.81 14.52 -5.64
CA GLU A 122 -5.92 15.62 -5.24
C GLU A 122 -4.46 15.18 -5.29
N ALA A 123 -3.61 16.07 -5.80
CA ALA A 123 -2.17 15.89 -5.91
C ALA A 123 -1.44 16.72 -4.86
N TRP A 124 -0.52 16.10 -4.14
CA TRP A 124 0.38 16.71 -3.16
C TRP A 124 1.73 17.04 -3.81
N ASN A 125 2.20 18.25 -3.64
CA ASN A 125 3.48 18.73 -4.17
C ASN A 125 4.58 18.86 -3.12
N GLY A 126 4.39 18.32 -1.92
CA GLY A 126 5.28 18.47 -0.78
C GLY A 126 4.87 19.61 0.16
N THR A 127 3.90 20.45 -0.22
CA THR A 127 3.47 21.60 0.58
C THR A 127 1.94 21.77 0.56
N ASN A 128 1.30 21.64 -0.60
CA ASN A 128 -0.13 21.87 -0.78
C ASN A 128 -0.77 20.73 -1.58
N TRP A 129 -2.06 20.49 -1.30
CA TRP A 129 -2.94 19.70 -2.13
C TRP A 129 -3.56 20.57 -3.23
N THR A 130 -3.70 20.02 -4.41
CA THR A 130 -4.34 20.66 -5.56
C THR A 130 -5.29 19.66 -6.21
N GLU A 131 -6.53 20.06 -6.45
CA GLU A 131 -7.48 19.25 -7.21
C GLU A 131 -6.96 19.04 -8.64
N VAL A 132 -7.06 17.81 -9.11
CA VAL A 132 -6.72 17.40 -10.48
C VAL A 132 -7.89 16.64 -11.09
N ASN A 133 -7.77 16.16 -12.32
CA ASN A 133 -8.87 15.46 -12.98
C ASN A 133 -9.29 14.20 -12.22
N ASN A 134 -10.59 14.05 -12.07
CA ASN A 134 -11.23 13.01 -11.28
C ASN A 134 -11.21 11.64 -11.96
N LEU A 135 -11.38 10.58 -11.17
CA LEU A 135 -11.72 9.23 -11.64
C LEU A 135 -12.96 9.24 -12.53
N ASN A 136 -13.04 8.29 -13.45
CA ASN A 136 -14.25 8.10 -14.28
C ASN A 136 -15.42 7.53 -13.44
N THR A 137 -15.12 6.75 -12.41
CA THR A 137 -16.13 6.10 -11.57
C THR A 137 -15.88 6.38 -10.09
N ALA A 138 -16.84 7.03 -9.43
CA ALA A 138 -16.80 7.29 -7.98
C ALA A 138 -16.89 5.97 -7.19
N ARG A 139 -15.92 5.73 -6.29
CA ARG A 139 -15.80 4.50 -5.50
C ARG A 139 -15.09 4.80 -4.18
N GLU A 140 -15.23 3.90 -3.19
CA GLU A 140 -14.49 3.94 -1.92
C GLU A 140 -13.85 2.58 -1.61
N ASN A 141 -12.96 2.49 -0.61
CA ASN A 141 -12.43 1.22 -0.11
C ASN A 141 -11.74 0.33 -1.15
N GLY A 142 -11.18 0.87 -2.22
CA GLY A 142 -10.39 0.14 -3.20
C GLY A 142 -8.92 0.13 -2.91
N GLY A 143 -8.14 -0.62 -3.67
CA GLY A 143 -6.69 -0.64 -3.61
C GLY A 143 -6.08 0.51 -4.42
N GLY A 144 -5.07 1.16 -3.85
CA GLY A 144 -4.30 2.21 -4.50
C GLY A 144 -2.83 1.83 -4.64
N ALA A 145 -2.21 2.30 -5.72
CA ALA A 145 -0.77 2.23 -5.96
C ALA A 145 -0.32 3.44 -6.80
N GLY A 146 0.95 3.77 -6.73
CA GLY A 146 1.51 4.88 -7.51
C GLY A 146 2.93 5.21 -7.11
N ALA A 147 3.68 5.84 -8.00
CA ALA A 147 5.06 6.22 -7.72
C ALA A 147 5.21 7.71 -7.39
N SER A 148 4.22 8.55 -7.75
CA SER A 148 4.25 10.00 -7.52
C SER A 148 2.85 10.60 -7.69
N SER A 149 2.72 11.90 -7.48
CA SER A 149 1.50 12.66 -7.76
C SER A 149 1.09 12.74 -9.25
N THR A 150 1.92 12.22 -10.15
CA THR A 150 1.63 12.22 -11.60
C THR A 150 1.33 10.85 -12.16
N ASN A 151 1.34 9.80 -11.35
CA ASN A 151 0.99 8.46 -11.79
C ASN A 151 0.38 7.66 -10.64
N GLY A 152 -0.82 7.18 -10.86
CA GLY A 152 -1.60 6.44 -9.90
C GLY A 152 -2.33 5.28 -10.55
N LEU A 153 -2.68 4.28 -9.76
CA LEU A 153 -3.52 3.15 -10.14
C LEU A 153 -4.56 2.95 -9.04
N PHE A 154 -5.82 2.91 -9.42
CA PHE A 154 -6.92 2.61 -8.52
C PHE A 154 -7.70 1.40 -9.01
N PHE A 155 -7.92 0.43 -8.15
CA PHE A 155 -8.52 -0.84 -8.53
C PHE A 155 -9.49 -1.37 -7.49
N GLY A 156 -10.58 -1.98 -7.96
CA GLY A 156 -11.67 -2.46 -7.13
C GLY A 156 -12.43 -1.35 -6.39
N GLY A 157 -12.94 -1.67 -5.23
CA GLY A 157 -13.67 -0.73 -4.35
C GLY A 157 -15.16 -1.04 -4.21
N ASP A 158 -15.81 -0.24 -3.39
CA ASP A 158 -17.24 -0.31 -3.15
C ASP A 158 -17.99 0.75 -3.98
N PRO A 159 -19.06 0.40 -4.71
CA PRO A 159 -19.65 -0.94 -4.81
C PRO A 159 -18.62 -1.97 -5.30
N VAL A 160 -18.75 -3.22 -4.87
CA VAL A 160 -17.80 -4.29 -5.18
C VAL A 160 -17.66 -4.47 -6.69
N VAL A 161 -16.52 -4.04 -7.23
CA VAL A 161 -16.21 -4.05 -8.66
C VAL A 161 -14.77 -4.54 -8.92
N ALA A 162 -14.47 -4.85 -10.19
CA ALA A 162 -13.13 -5.21 -10.63
C ALA A 162 -12.43 -4.06 -11.39
N ILE A 163 -13.08 -2.92 -11.56
CA ILE A 163 -12.62 -1.79 -12.38
C ILE A 163 -11.23 -1.34 -11.94
N THR A 164 -10.36 -1.14 -12.91
CA THR A 164 -9.03 -0.56 -12.72
C THR A 164 -8.92 0.71 -13.55
N GLU A 165 -8.50 1.79 -12.91
CA GLU A 165 -8.21 3.06 -13.56
C GLU A 165 -6.75 3.47 -13.35
N LEU A 166 -6.12 3.97 -14.40
CA LEU A 166 -4.72 4.43 -14.44
C LEU A 166 -4.70 5.94 -14.65
N TYR A 167 -3.97 6.66 -13.79
CA TYR A 167 -3.69 8.08 -13.90
C TYR A 167 -2.35 8.33 -14.59
N ASN A 168 -2.34 9.15 -15.63
CA ASN A 168 -1.15 9.45 -16.46
C ASN A 168 -0.52 10.82 -16.16
N GLY A 169 -0.90 11.47 -15.08
CA GLY A 169 -0.48 12.83 -14.72
C GLY A 169 -1.45 13.91 -15.19
N THR A 170 -2.45 13.55 -16.01
CA THR A 170 -3.47 14.49 -16.48
C THR A 170 -4.86 13.90 -16.33
N ASN A 171 -5.10 12.69 -16.81
CA ASN A 171 -6.42 12.05 -16.81
C ASN A 171 -6.36 10.63 -16.27
N TRP A 172 -7.48 10.18 -15.71
CA TRP A 172 -7.74 8.79 -15.42
C TRP A 172 -8.32 8.09 -16.66
N ALA A 173 -7.87 6.89 -16.92
CA ALA A 173 -8.38 6.04 -17.98
C ALA A 173 -8.64 4.64 -17.44
N GLU A 174 -9.79 4.04 -17.78
CA GLU A 174 -10.06 2.64 -17.48
C GLU A 174 -9.11 1.76 -18.29
N VAL A 175 -8.51 0.78 -17.62
CA VAL A 175 -7.60 -0.20 -18.19
C VAL A 175 -8.11 -1.60 -17.86
N ASN A 176 -7.31 -2.66 -18.14
CA ASN A 176 -7.75 -4.02 -17.89
C ASN A 176 -8.10 -4.27 -16.42
N ASN A 177 -9.27 -4.78 -16.19
CA ASN A 177 -9.85 -5.01 -14.86
C ASN A 177 -9.19 -6.18 -14.12
N MET A 178 -9.30 -6.18 -12.79
CA MET A 178 -8.95 -7.34 -11.97
C MET A 178 -9.76 -8.58 -12.38
N ASN A 179 -9.21 -9.76 -12.15
CA ASN A 179 -9.92 -11.01 -12.40
C ASN A 179 -11.08 -11.22 -11.40
N ASN A 180 -10.94 -10.67 -10.20
CA ASN A 180 -11.93 -10.80 -9.14
C ASN A 180 -12.40 -9.42 -8.64
N ALA A 181 -13.70 -9.15 -8.74
CA ALA A 181 -14.31 -7.96 -8.14
C ALA A 181 -14.21 -8.01 -6.61
N ARG A 182 -13.74 -6.94 -5.97
CA ARG A 182 -13.60 -6.86 -4.51
C ARG A 182 -13.51 -5.42 -4.00
N GLY A 183 -13.95 -5.23 -2.77
CA GLY A 183 -13.88 -3.98 -2.04
C GLY A 183 -13.31 -4.16 -0.64
N THR A 184 -13.18 -3.09 0.09
CA THR A 184 -12.66 -3.06 1.46
C THR A 184 -11.31 -3.77 1.59
N PHE A 185 -10.36 -3.39 0.75
CA PHE A 185 -9.00 -3.92 0.72
C PHE A 185 -7.97 -2.83 0.42
N ASN A 186 -6.71 -3.18 0.51
CA ASN A 186 -5.62 -2.29 0.16
C ASN A 186 -4.72 -2.92 -0.92
N GLY A 187 -3.94 -2.07 -1.56
CA GLY A 187 -2.90 -2.44 -2.49
C GLY A 187 -1.58 -1.79 -2.15
N CYS A 188 -0.54 -2.23 -2.81
CA CYS A 188 0.78 -1.62 -2.74
C CYS A 188 1.50 -1.71 -4.09
N GLY A 189 2.58 -0.96 -4.23
CA GLY A 189 3.38 -0.92 -5.45
C GLY A 189 3.27 0.38 -6.21
N THR A 190 3.41 0.29 -7.53
CA THR A 190 3.39 1.43 -8.45
C THR A 190 2.29 1.27 -9.50
N ASN A 191 2.08 2.29 -10.32
CA ASN A 191 1.14 2.24 -11.45
C ASN A 191 1.53 1.22 -12.53
N THR A 192 2.76 0.71 -12.54
CA THR A 192 3.25 -0.30 -13.49
C THR A 192 3.47 -1.68 -12.86
N ALA A 193 3.47 -1.76 -11.54
CA ALA A 193 3.66 -3.02 -10.81
C ALA A 193 3.00 -2.93 -9.43
N ALA A 194 1.82 -3.53 -9.27
CA ALA A 194 1.02 -3.43 -8.05
C ALA A 194 0.48 -4.79 -7.60
N LEU A 195 0.18 -4.88 -6.32
CA LEU A 195 -0.53 -6.02 -5.72
C LEU A 195 -1.89 -5.57 -5.19
N ALA A 196 -2.90 -6.35 -5.52
CA ALA A 196 -4.22 -6.33 -4.89
C ALA A 196 -4.29 -7.51 -3.91
N VAL A 197 -4.38 -7.24 -2.61
CA VAL A 197 -4.26 -8.28 -1.59
C VAL A 197 -5.52 -8.36 -0.74
N ALA A 198 -6.04 -9.55 -0.54
CA ALA A 198 -7.23 -9.84 0.27
C ALA A 198 -8.48 -9.12 -0.24
N GLY A 199 -9.37 -8.70 0.65
CA GLY A 199 -10.55 -7.91 0.36
C GLY A 199 -11.87 -8.65 0.47
N LYS A 200 -12.94 -7.86 0.59
CA LYS A 200 -14.30 -8.38 0.66
C LYS A 200 -14.82 -8.66 -0.74
N ASN A 201 -15.14 -9.91 -1.01
CA ASN A 201 -15.98 -10.30 -2.13
C ASN A 201 -17.07 -11.24 -1.63
N VAL A 202 -18.20 -11.30 -2.31
CA VAL A 202 -19.23 -12.28 -2.03
C VAL A 202 -19.19 -13.29 -3.17
N PRO A 203 -18.88 -14.57 -2.92
CA PRO A 203 -18.82 -15.27 -1.65
C PRO A 203 -17.44 -15.75 -1.15
N SER A 204 -16.26 -15.44 -1.72
CA SER A 204 -15.07 -16.20 -1.36
C SER A 204 -13.68 -15.65 -1.66
N SER A 205 -13.43 -14.35 -1.70
CA SER A 205 -12.14 -13.84 -2.18
C SER A 205 -11.22 -13.17 -1.15
N GLY A 206 -11.51 -13.33 0.14
CA GLY A 206 -10.76 -12.65 1.20
C GLY A 206 -9.29 -13.06 1.36
N ASP A 207 -8.82 -14.10 0.68
CA ASP A 207 -7.44 -14.58 0.64
C ASP A 207 -6.74 -14.33 -0.70
N LYS A 208 -7.46 -13.87 -1.71
CA LYS A 208 -6.95 -13.73 -3.08
C LYS A 208 -5.90 -12.62 -3.19
N THR A 209 -4.87 -12.90 -4.00
CA THR A 209 -3.87 -11.91 -4.38
C THR A 209 -3.75 -11.87 -5.90
N GLU A 210 -3.76 -10.67 -6.45
CA GLU A 210 -3.52 -10.44 -7.88
C GLU A 210 -2.37 -9.46 -8.08
N LEU A 211 -1.55 -9.75 -9.09
CA LEU A 211 -0.40 -8.95 -9.52
C LEU A 211 -0.74 -8.20 -10.79
N TRP A 212 -0.53 -6.88 -10.76
CA TRP A 212 -0.55 -5.99 -11.94
C TRP A 212 0.85 -5.88 -12.54
N ASN A 213 0.97 -6.08 -13.83
CA ASN A 213 2.24 -5.99 -14.56
C ASN A 213 2.38 -4.75 -15.45
N GLY A 214 1.54 -3.75 -15.25
CA GLY A 214 1.46 -2.56 -16.09
C GLY A 214 0.43 -2.66 -17.23
N THR A 215 -0.12 -3.86 -17.46
CA THR A 215 -1.09 -4.10 -18.54
C THR A 215 -2.24 -5.00 -18.11
N ASN A 216 -1.94 -6.09 -17.41
CA ASN A 216 -2.93 -7.11 -17.00
C ASN A 216 -2.76 -7.49 -15.54
N TRP A 217 -3.87 -7.92 -14.94
CA TRP A 217 -3.90 -8.60 -13.65
C TRP A 217 -3.75 -10.10 -13.82
N THR A 218 -2.97 -10.71 -12.96
CA THR A 218 -2.78 -12.16 -12.89
C THR A 218 -2.95 -12.61 -11.45
N GLU A 219 -3.78 -13.63 -11.22
CA GLU A 219 -3.90 -14.25 -9.90
C GLU A 219 -2.57 -14.93 -9.55
N VAL A 220 -2.07 -14.68 -8.35
CA VAL A 220 -0.85 -15.27 -7.79
C VAL A 220 -1.21 -16.08 -6.54
N ASN A 221 -0.19 -16.51 -5.76
CA ASN A 221 -0.44 -17.29 -4.55
C ASN A 221 -1.33 -16.52 -3.56
N ASN A 222 -2.35 -17.21 -3.07
CA ASN A 222 -3.23 -16.66 -2.04
C ASN A 222 -2.51 -16.51 -0.70
N LEU A 223 -3.09 -15.75 0.20
CA LEU A 223 -2.64 -15.70 1.58
C LEU A 223 -2.72 -17.08 2.22
N SER A 224 -1.76 -17.41 3.08
CA SER A 224 -1.73 -18.69 3.81
C SER A 224 -2.69 -18.70 5.00
N GLY A 225 -3.02 -17.52 5.52
CA GLY A 225 -3.94 -17.35 6.63
C GLY A 225 -5.41 -17.28 6.22
N ALA A 226 -6.27 -16.98 7.20
CA ALA A 226 -7.69 -16.85 6.96
C ALA A 226 -8.01 -15.63 6.07
N ALA A 227 -9.10 -15.75 5.31
CA ALA A 227 -9.68 -14.66 4.53
C ALA A 227 -9.92 -13.41 5.39
N ARG A 228 -9.51 -12.24 4.89
CA ARG A 228 -9.59 -10.97 5.63
C ARG A 228 -9.89 -9.78 4.71
N TYR A 229 -10.41 -8.71 5.30
CA TYR A 229 -10.65 -7.43 4.62
C TYR A 229 -10.37 -6.26 5.57
N GLY A 230 -10.18 -5.06 5.02
CA GLY A 230 -9.82 -3.90 5.83
C GLY A 230 -8.44 -4.01 6.50
N SER A 231 -7.55 -4.82 5.94
CA SER A 231 -6.17 -4.99 6.41
C SER A 231 -5.26 -3.89 5.86
N GLY A 232 -4.17 -3.59 6.58
CA GLY A 232 -3.08 -2.77 6.04
C GLY A 232 -2.21 -3.59 5.09
N VAL A 233 -1.73 -2.95 4.02
CA VAL A 233 -0.75 -3.52 3.09
C VAL A 233 0.36 -2.50 2.87
N ALA A 234 1.59 -2.94 2.91
CA ALA A 234 2.77 -2.10 2.66
C ALA A 234 3.81 -2.87 1.86
N GLY A 235 4.60 -2.18 1.06
CA GLY A 235 5.71 -2.76 0.30
C GLY A 235 5.60 -2.59 -1.20
N ILE A 236 6.28 -3.48 -1.90
CA ILE A 236 6.32 -3.57 -3.37
C ILE A 236 5.95 -4.99 -3.81
N THR A 237 5.77 -5.22 -5.09
CA THR A 237 5.30 -6.51 -5.65
C THR A 237 6.18 -7.73 -5.31
N THR A 238 7.46 -7.52 -5.01
CA THR A 238 8.41 -8.58 -4.66
C THR A 238 8.67 -8.71 -3.15
N SER A 239 8.18 -7.75 -2.36
CA SER A 239 8.36 -7.72 -0.90
C SER A 239 7.21 -6.90 -0.30
N ALA A 240 6.13 -7.55 0.04
CA ALA A 240 4.94 -6.94 0.60
C ALA A 240 4.59 -7.56 1.96
N LEU A 241 3.97 -6.78 2.79
CA LEU A 241 3.48 -7.17 4.09
C LEU A 241 2.00 -6.85 4.18
N ILE A 242 1.19 -7.81 4.61
CA ILE A 242 -0.21 -7.59 4.99
C ILE A 242 -0.37 -7.80 6.49
N PHE A 243 -1.09 -6.93 7.17
CA PHE A 243 -1.27 -6.98 8.62
C PHE A 243 -2.66 -6.55 9.05
N GLY A 244 -3.13 -7.14 10.13
CA GLY A 244 -4.46 -6.86 10.70
C GLY A 244 -5.61 -7.28 9.78
N GLY A 245 -6.72 -6.57 9.90
CA GLY A 245 -7.95 -6.81 9.14
C GLY A 245 -9.05 -7.48 9.95
N ILE A 246 -10.23 -7.58 9.35
CA ILE A 246 -11.42 -8.22 9.91
C ILE A 246 -11.61 -9.55 9.20
N GLY A 247 -11.92 -10.61 9.96
CA GLY A 247 -12.03 -11.99 9.48
C GLY A 247 -11.43 -12.95 10.51
N GLY A 248 -11.09 -14.16 10.14
CA GLY A 248 -10.67 -15.19 11.10
C GLY A 248 -9.31 -14.96 11.79
N ALA A 249 -8.59 -13.84 11.55
CA ALA A 249 -7.23 -13.67 12.06
C ALA A 249 -6.77 -12.20 12.09
N SER A 250 -7.38 -11.40 12.96
CA SER A 250 -7.13 -9.95 13.04
C SER A 250 -5.73 -9.54 13.54
N ASN A 251 -4.96 -10.47 14.10
CA ASN A 251 -3.60 -10.23 14.63
C ASN A 251 -2.49 -10.87 13.78
N LEU A 252 -2.80 -11.45 12.63
CA LEU A 252 -1.81 -12.06 11.75
C LEU A 252 -1.14 -11.03 10.84
N THR A 253 0.12 -11.33 10.54
CA THR A 253 0.97 -10.64 9.55
C THR A 253 1.54 -11.69 8.61
N GLU A 254 1.52 -11.43 7.31
CA GLU A 254 2.07 -12.27 6.25
C GLU A 254 2.88 -11.45 5.26
#